data_ca0152d9925c5e35278d675c2878efad
#
_entry.id   ca0152d9925c5e35278d675c2878efad
#
_cell.length_a   1.000
_cell.length_b   1.000
_cell.length_c   1.000
_cell.angle_alpha   90.00
_cell.angle_beta   90.00
_cell.angle_gamma   90.00
#
_symmetry.space_group_name_H-M   'P 1'
#
loop_
_entity.id
_entity.type
_entity.pdbx_description
1 polymer ?
#
loop_
_entity_poly.entity_id
_entity_poly.type
_entity_poly.pdbx_seq_one_letter_code
_entity_poly.pdbx_strand_id
1 'polypeptide(L)'
;KYCAFYSPDLLIAITLTGQLNLLCVIDALEKHKGVKVLSANTDGIIVRYHASKRDRVQQVLATNTQRTGFGWEETSYRKVAMKDVNNYFAVTLDGKVKAKGLYSETSLMKNPTMQVCSDAAKQYLLDGTPPEKFIAKQKDIRAFLTVRNAKGGAEQGGVEIGRSPR
;
A
#
# COMPACT_ATOMS: atom_id res chain seq x y z
N LYS A 1 -32.95 -2.47 6.67
CA LYS A 1 -32.93 -3.77 7.39
C LYS A 1 -31.50 -4.02 7.84
N TYR A 2 -31.27 -4.07 9.13
CA TYR A 2 -29.97 -4.39 9.70
C TYR A 2 -29.77 -5.90 9.70
N CYS A 3 -28.53 -6.35 9.46
CA CYS A 3 -28.14 -7.75 9.59
C CYS A 3 -28.24 -8.19 11.06
N ALA A 4 -28.47 -9.49 11.31
CA ALA A 4 -28.51 -10.06 12.67
C ALA A 4 -27.21 -9.82 13.47
N PHE A 5 -26.08 -9.60 12.77
CA PHE A 5 -24.77 -9.31 13.35
C PHE A 5 -24.41 -7.81 13.37
N TYR A 6 -25.39 -6.93 13.15
CA TYR A 6 -25.16 -5.49 13.19
C TYR A 6 -24.90 -5.02 14.62
N SER A 7 -23.67 -4.73 14.94
CA SER A 7 -23.22 -4.21 16.22
C SER A 7 -22.18 -3.11 16.03
N PRO A 8 -22.58 -1.84 15.91
CA PRO A 8 -21.64 -0.73 15.72
C PRO A 8 -20.67 -0.58 16.89
N ASP A 9 -21.13 -0.82 18.11
CA ASP A 9 -20.27 -0.74 19.30
C ASP A 9 -19.16 -1.77 19.28
N LEU A 10 -19.48 -3.01 18.87
CA LEU A 10 -18.46 -4.06 18.70
C LEU A 10 -17.47 -3.71 17.60
N LEU A 11 -17.94 -3.17 16.47
CA LEU A 11 -17.07 -2.73 15.38
C LEU A 11 -16.09 -1.65 15.85
N ILE A 12 -16.59 -0.65 16.59
CA ILE A 12 -15.78 0.42 17.16
C ILE A 12 -14.77 -0.16 18.15
N ALA A 13 -15.20 -1.03 19.05
CA ALA A 13 -14.33 -1.67 20.04
C ALA A 13 -13.20 -2.46 19.39
N ILE A 14 -13.49 -3.28 18.38
CA ILE A 14 -12.49 -4.06 17.65
C ILE A 14 -11.48 -3.12 16.96
N THR A 15 -11.99 -2.09 16.27
CA THR A 15 -11.13 -1.14 15.52
C THR A 15 -10.21 -0.37 16.47
N LEU A 16 -10.75 0.17 17.56
CA LEU A 16 -9.96 0.92 18.55
C LEU A 16 -8.93 0.02 19.24
N THR A 17 -9.33 -1.20 19.62
CA THR A 17 -8.39 -2.16 20.25
C THR A 17 -7.22 -2.46 19.33
N GLY A 18 -7.45 -2.69 18.03
CA GLY A 18 -6.38 -2.90 17.05
C GLY A 18 -5.46 -1.69 16.93
N GLN A 19 -6.02 -0.49 16.82
CA GLN A 19 -5.24 0.75 16.71
C GLN A 19 -4.42 1.03 17.97
N LEU A 20 -5.01 0.86 19.15
CA LEU A 20 -4.29 1.03 20.41
C LEU A 20 -3.17 0.01 20.59
N ASN A 21 -3.39 -1.23 20.16
CA ASN A 21 -2.35 -2.24 20.18
C ASN A 21 -1.17 -1.86 19.29
N LEU A 22 -1.43 -1.40 18.05
CA LEU A 22 -0.39 -0.88 17.16
C LEU A 22 0.37 0.28 17.79
N LEU A 23 -0.32 1.23 18.39
CA LEU A 23 0.27 2.39 19.04
C LEU A 23 1.19 1.99 20.20
N CYS A 24 0.77 1.03 21.03
CA CYS A 24 1.61 0.49 22.10
C CYS A 24 2.91 -0.15 21.57
N VAL A 25 2.83 -0.86 20.43
CA VAL A 25 4.01 -1.47 19.81
C VAL A 25 4.91 -0.42 19.19
N ILE A 26 4.37 0.59 18.54
CA ILE A 26 5.13 1.72 17.99
C ILE A 26 5.92 2.42 19.11
N ASP A 27 5.24 2.80 20.19
CA ASP A 27 5.86 3.44 21.34
C ASP A 27 6.99 2.58 21.96
N ALA A 28 6.76 1.27 22.07
CA ALA A 28 7.78 0.35 22.58
C ALA A 28 8.99 0.21 21.64
N LEU A 29 8.77 0.18 20.33
CA LEU A 29 9.84 0.06 19.32
C LEU A 29 10.69 1.34 19.25
N GLU A 30 10.08 2.52 19.29
CA GLU A 30 10.77 3.80 19.12
C GLU A 30 11.63 4.17 20.35
N LYS A 31 11.42 3.54 21.50
CA LYS A 31 12.32 3.64 22.66
C LYS A 31 13.72 3.06 22.39
N HIS A 32 13.87 2.25 21.35
CA HIS A 32 15.15 1.63 21.00
C HIS A 32 15.90 2.45 19.95
N LYS A 33 17.02 3.03 20.35
CA LYS A 33 17.89 3.79 19.43
C LYS A 33 18.28 2.93 18.21
N GLY A 34 18.04 3.47 17.00
CA GLY A 34 18.32 2.79 15.73
C GLY A 34 17.19 1.91 15.21
N VAL A 35 16.04 1.87 15.89
CA VAL A 35 14.79 1.35 15.40
C VAL A 35 13.91 2.54 15.03
N LYS A 36 13.29 2.53 13.84
CA LYS A 36 12.42 3.62 13.37
C LYS A 36 11.20 3.05 12.68
N VAL A 37 10.04 3.45 13.13
CA VAL A 37 8.77 3.18 12.43
C VAL A 37 8.66 4.14 11.25
N LEU A 38 8.52 3.60 10.04
CA LEU A 38 8.43 4.37 8.80
C LEU A 38 6.99 4.64 8.40
N SER A 39 6.11 3.69 8.67
CA SER A 39 4.69 3.78 8.33
C SER A 39 3.89 2.87 9.25
N ALA A 40 2.66 3.29 9.52
CA ALA A 40 1.65 2.49 10.19
C ALA A 40 0.32 2.66 9.45
N ASN A 41 -0.43 1.59 9.31
CA ASN A 41 -1.78 1.59 8.78
C ASN A 41 -2.73 0.92 9.79
N THR A 42 -3.90 0.46 9.35
CA THR A 42 -4.95 -0.10 10.21
C THR A 42 -4.49 -1.34 10.99
N ASP A 43 -3.63 -2.17 10.40
CA ASP A 43 -3.30 -3.52 10.84
C ASP A 43 -1.82 -3.89 10.73
N GLY A 44 -0.97 -2.94 10.33
CA GLY A 44 0.44 -3.22 10.14
C GLY A 44 1.34 -2.00 10.30
N ILE A 45 2.62 -2.28 10.56
CA ILE A 45 3.68 -1.28 10.66
C ILE A 45 4.87 -1.66 9.78
N ILE A 46 5.53 -0.67 9.21
CA ILE A 46 6.81 -0.85 8.51
C ILE A 46 7.90 -0.26 9.39
N VAL A 47 8.84 -1.10 9.78
CA VAL A 47 9.92 -0.75 10.70
C VAL A 47 11.26 -0.90 10.00
N ARG A 48 12.13 0.11 10.16
CA ARG A 48 13.51 0.07 9.70
C ARG A 48 14.44 -0.05 10.88
N TYR A 49 15.34 -1.02 10.86
CA TYR A 49 16.37 -1.21 11.87
C TYR A 49 17.59 -1.92 11.28
N HIS A 50 18.75 -1.78 11.95
CA HIS A 50 19.94 -2.55 11.60
C HIS A 50 19.81 -4.00 12.07
N ALA A 51 20.36 -4.96 11.33
CA ALA A 51 20.22 -6.39 11.62
C ALA A 51 20.56 -6.76 13.07
N SER A 52 21.56 -6.08 13.69
CA SER A 52 21.92 -6.27 15.09
C SER A 52 20.83 -5.91 16.12
N LYS A 53 19.74 -5.27 15.67
CA LYS A 53 18.60 -4.91 16.52
C LYS A 53 17.41 -5.87 16.37
N ARG A 54 17.53 -6.88 15.51
CA ARG A 54 16.44 -7.82 15.22
C ARG A 54 15.90 -8.46 16.50
N ASP A 55 16.77 -8.99 17.35
CA ASP A 55 16.35 -9.67 18.59
C ASP A 55 15.56 -8.74 19.51
N ARG A 56 15.94 -7.48 19.55
CA ARG A 56 15.23 -6.47 20.35
C ARG A 56 13.84 -6.20 19.80
N VAL A 57 13.70 -6.08 18.47
CA VAL A 57 12.41 -5.92 17.82
C VAL A 57 11.53 -7.15 18.07
N GLN A 58 12.07 -8.35 17.90
CA GLN A 58 11.36 -9.60 18.18
C GLN A 58 10.92 -9.69 19.65
N GLN A 59 11.74 -9.26 20.58
CA GLN A 59 11.38 -9.24 22.01
C GLN A 59 10.20 -8.31 22.29
N VAL A 60 10.14 -7.13 21.66
CA VAL A 60 9.01 -6.21 21.79
C VAL A 60 7.73 -6.85 21.26
N LEU A 61 7.78 -7.47 20.08
CA LEU A 61 6.63 -8.15 19.47
C LEU A 61 6.16 -9.33 20.32
N ALA A 62 7.09 -10.17 20.80
CA ALA A 62 6.78 -11.30 21.66
C ALA A 62 6.12 -10.85 22.99
N THR A 63 6.65 -9.79 23.61
CA THR A 63 6.06 -9.22 24.83
C THR A 63 4.64 -8.71 24.57
N ASN A 64 4.42 -8.05 23.43
CA ASN A 64 3.09 -7.59 23.06
C ASN A 64 2.14 -8.77 22.84
N THR A 65 2.57 -9.82 22.12
CA THR A 65 1.77 -11.03 21.91
C THR A 65 1.37 -11.70 23.22
N GLN A 66 2.30 -11.82 24.18
CA GLN A 66 2.01 -12.39 25.50
C GLN A 66 0.98 -11.59 26.28
N ARG A 67 0.98 -10.25 26.14
CA ARG A 67 0.07 -9.36 26.87
C ARG A 67 -1.32 -9.28 26.24
N THR A 68 -1.41 -9.38 24.91
CA THR A 68 -2.62 -9.06 24.16
C THR A 68 -3.25 -10.25 23.45
N GLY A 69 -2.50 -11.33 23.24
CA GLY A 69 -2.92 -12.46 22.42
C GLY A 69 -2.83 -12.21 20.90
N PHE A 70 -2.48 -10.98 20.44
CA PHE A 70 -2.32 -10.69 19.01
C PHE A 70 -1.01 -11.26 18.49
N GLY A 71 -1.11 -12.06 17.41
CA GLY A 71 0.06 -12.56 16.67
C GLY A 71 0.58 -11.54 15.67
N TRP A 72 1.88 -11.63 15.35
CA TRP A 72 2.54 -10.77 14.37
C TRP A 72 3.11 -11.61 13.24
N GLU A 73 2.79 -11.24 12.01
CA GLU A 73 3.43 -11.78 10.81
C GLU A 73 4.54 -10.82 10.34
N GLU A 74 5.72 -11.36 10.06
CA GLU A 74 6.85 -10.57 9.58
C GLU A 74 7.08 -10.81 8.08
N THR A 75 7.19 -9.72 7.33
CA THR A 75 7.68 -9.75 5.96
C THR A 75 8.90 -8.82 5.86
N SER A 76 10.05 -9.39 5.46
CA SER A 76 11.26 -8.60 5.27
C SER A 76 11.33 -8.03 3.85
N TYR A 77 11.69 -6.76 3.76
CA TYR A 77 11.83 -6.04 2.50
C TYR A 77 13.27 -5.60 2.27
N ARG A 78 13.76 -5.78 1.04
CA ARG A 78 15.05 -5.23 0.59
C ARG A 78 14.95 -3.74 0.30
N LYS A 79 13.81 -3.30 -0.22
CA LYS A 79 13.55 -1.91 -0.60
C LYS A 79 12.09 -1.56 -0.36
N VAL A 80 11.86 -0.39 0.17
CA VAL A 80 10.52 0.19 0.30
C VAL A 80 10.58 1.62 -0.23
N ALA A 81 9.69 1.96 -1.14
CA ALA A 81 9.48 3.32 -1.63
C ALA A 81 8.02 3.69 -1.40
N MET A 82 7.80 4.76 -0.66
CA MET A 82 6.46 5.20 -0.33
C MET A 82 6.31 6.70 -0.57
N LYS A 83 5.19 7.05 -1.19
CA LYS A 83 4.71 8.42 -1.30
C LYS A 83 3.92 8.77 -0.03
N ASP A 84 3.05 7.85 0.38
CA ASP A 84 2.24 7.92 1.60
C ASP A 84 1.82 6.50 2.02
N VAL A 85 1.03 6.38 3.10
CA VAL A 85 0.58 5.11 3.69
C VAL A 85 -0.20 4.23 2.69
N ASN A 86 -0.92 4.83 1.74
CA ASN A 86 -1.75 4.13 0.77
C ASN A 86 -1.10 3.99 -0.61
N ASN A 87 0.01 4.67 -0.86
CA ASN A 87 0.72 4.70 -2.13
C ASN A 87 2.19 4.34 -1.93
N TYR A 88 2.49 3.06 -1.98
CA TYR A 88 3.84 2.55 -1.82
C TYR A 88 4.07 1.28 -2.65
N PHE A 89 5.32 0.94 -2.85
CA PHE A 89 5.72 -0.41 -3.23
C PHE A 89 6.91 -0.87 -2.38
N ALA A 90 7.00 -2.17 -2.21
CA ALA A 90 8.04 -2.82 -1.45
C ALA A 90 8.56 -4.05 -2.21
N VAL A 91 9.87 -4.25 -2.16
CA VAL A 91 10.54 -5.41 -2.77
C VAL A 91 10.97 -6.33 -1.65
N THR A 92 10.44 -7.55 -1.65
CA THR A 92 10.81 -8.59 -0.68
C THR A 92 12.23 -9.10 -0.92
N LEU A 93 12.78 -9.88 0.00
CA LEU A 93 14.12 -10.45 -0.14
C LEU A 93 14.22 -11.42 -1.32
N ASP A 94 13.14 -12.12 -1.66
CA ASP A 94 13.02 -13.02 -2.82
C ASP A 94 12.73 -12.29 -4.15
N GLY A 95 12.72 -10.95 -4.13
CA GLY A 95 12.57 -10.11 -5.33
C GLY A 95 11.13 -9.85 -5.77
N LYS A 96 10.13 -10.36 -5.07
CA LYS A 96 8.72 -10.06 -5.38
C LYS A 96 8.41 -8.60 -5.05
N VAL A 97 7.61 -7.96 -5.90
CA VAL A 97 7.15 -6.58 -5.69
C VAL A 97 5.73 -6.61 -5.13
N LYS A 98 5.55 -6.05 -3.93
CA LYS A 98 4.24 -5.74 -3.37
C LYS A 98 3.97 -4.26 -3.61
N ALA A 99 2.84 -3.92 -4.21
CA ALA A 99 2.48 -2.54 -4.50
C ALA A 99 1.06 -2.22 -4.04
N LYS A 100 0.84 -0.98 -3.62
CA LYS A 100 -0.44 -0.47 -3.17
C LYS A 100 -0.73 0.91 -3.78
N GLY A 101 -2.01 1.20 -4.02
CA GLY A 101 -2.46 2.47 -4.54
C GLY A 101 -1.91 2.79 -5.92
N LEU A 102 -1.28 3.94 -6.07
CA LEU A 102 -0.75 4.45 -7.32
C LEU A 102 0.23 3.50 -8.04
N TYR A 103 0.93 2.65 -7.27
CA TYR A 103 1.92 1.72 -7.80
C TYR A 103 1.37 0.32 -8.08
N SER A 104 0.11 0.04 -7.73
CA SER A 104 -0.51 -1.25 -8.03
C SER A 104 -0.88 -1.34 -9.51
N GLU A 105 -0.88 -2.56 -10.04
CA GLU A 105 -1.42 -2.81 -11.38
C GLU A 105 -2.92 -2.53 -11.41
N THR A 106 -3.36 -1.81 -12.42
CA THR A 106 -4.77 -1.51 -12.65
C THR A 106 -5.27 -2.24 -13.88
N SER A 107 -6.45 -2.84 -13.78
CA SER A 107 -7.19 -3.34 -14.95
C SER A 107 -8.01 -2.23 -15.59
N LEU A 108 -8.39 -2.37 -16.84
CA LEU A 108 -9.27 -1.43 -17.54
C LEU A 108 -10.59 -1.18 -16.78
N MET A 109 -11.05 -2.17 -16.01
CA MET A 109 -12.26 -2.08 -15.19
C MET A 109 -12.12 -1.15 -13.96
N LYS A 110 -10.91 -0.78 -13.59
CA LYS A 110 -10.61 0.07 -12.41
C LYS A 110 -10.24 1.49 -12.78
N ASN A 111 -10.69 1.98 -13.92
CA ASN A 111 -10.39 3.34 -14.39
C ASN A 111 -8.90 3.68 -14.37
N PRO A 112 -8.06 2.97 -15.13
CA PRO A 112 -6.62 3.23 -15.17
C PRO A 112 -6.36 4.67 -15.66
N THR A 113 -5.34 5.29 -15.11
CA THR A 113 -4.89 6.62 -15.51
C THR A 113 -3.41 6.56 -15.83
N MET A 114 -3.07 6.46 -17.14
CA MET A 114 -1.68 6.49 -17.61
C MET A 114 -0.78 5.56 -16.79
N GLN A 115 -1.08 4.25 -16.75
CA GLN A 115 -0.34 3.26 -15.96
C GLN A 115 1.17 3.31 -16.24
N VAL A 116 1.55 3.64 -17.46
CA VAL A 116 2.95 3.80 -17.87
C VAL A 116 3.73 4.78 -16.98
N CYS A 117 3.09 5.82 -16.45
CA CYS A 117 3.75 6.79 -15.58
C CYS A 117 4.12 6.16 -14.22
N SER A 118 3.19 5.40 -13.64
CA SER A 118 3.42 4.69 -12.36
C SER A 118 4.48 3.60 -12.53
N ASP A 119 4.48 2.90 -13.66
CA ASP A 119 5.45 1.83 -13.95
C ASP A 119 6.84 2.40 -14.22
N ALA A 120 6.94 3.51 -14.96
CA ALA A 120 8.21 4.22 -15.15
C ALA A 120 8.78 4.75 -13.83
N ALA A 121 7.93 5.30 -12.96
CA ALA A 121 8.36 5.74 -11.63
C ALA A 121 8.83 4.57 -10.75
N LYS A 122 8.12 3.44 -10.76
CA LYS A 122 8.56 2.20 -10.09
C LYS A 122 9.94 1.76 -10.59
N GLN A 123 10.11 1.70 -11.91
CA GLN A 123 11.36 1.24 -12.50
C GLN A 123 12.53 2.17 -12.17
N TYR A 124 12.31 3.48 -12.25
CA TYR A 124 13.31 4.46 -11.83
C TYR A 124 13.72 4.27 -10.36
N LEU A 125 12.75 4.10 -9.49
CA LEU A 125 13.01 3.88 -8.06
C LEU A 125 13.66 2.52 -7.80
N LEU A 126 13.42 1.49 -8.63
CA LEU A 126 14.01 0.16 -8.45
C LEU A 126 15.48 0.10 -8.83
N ASP A 127 15.83 0.55 -10.04
CA ASP A 127 17.15 0.37 -10.65
C ASP A 127 17.75 1.63 -11.27
N GLY A 128 17.07 2.78 -11.17
CA GLY A 128 17.55 4.05 -11.73
C GLY A 128 17.30 4.21 -13.23
N THR A 129 16.54 3.32 -13.88
CA THR A 129 16.20 3.47 -15.29
C THR A 129 15.45 4.77 -15.55
N PRO A 130 15.96 5.69 -16.39
CA PRO A 130 15.30 6.93 -16.71
C PRO A 130 13.88 6.71 -17.26
N PRO A 131 12.86 7.47 -16.81
CA PRO A 131 11.48 7.31 -17.25
C PRO A 131 11.31 7.35 -18.76
N GLU A 132 12.05 8.21 -19.46
CA GLU A 132 12.02 8.34 -20.93
C GLU A 132 12.42 7.04 -21.62
N LYS A 133 13.46 6.36 -21.10
CA LYS A 133 13.93 5.08 -21.65
C LYS A 133 12.93 3.97 -21.40
N PHE A 134 12.25 3.98 -20.24
CA PHE A 134 11.21 3.01 -19.92
C PHE A 134 9.99 3.21 -20.84
N ILE A 135 9.51 4.45 -20.95
CA ILE A 135 8.34 4.80 -21.76
C ILE A 135 8.57 4.48 -23.25
N ALA A 136 9.76 4.80 -23.79
CA ALA A 136 10.11 4.52 -25.18
C ALA A 136 10.11 3.02 -25.53
N LYS A 137 10.30 2.14 -24.54
CA LYS A 137 10.26 0.68 -24.72
C LYS A 137 8.86 0.08 -24.56
N GLN A 138 7.91 0.85 -24.01
CA GLN A 138 6.55 0.35 -23.75
C GLN A 138 5.80 0.18 -25.09
N LYS A 139 5.37 -1.05 -25.36
CA LYS A 139 4.65 -1.41 -26.60
C LYS A 139 3.14 -1.58 -26.36
N ASP A 140 2.71 -1.76 -25.13
CA ASP A 140 1.29 -1.93 -24.80
C ASP A 140 0.60 -0.56 -24.74
N ILE A 141 -0.22 -0.27 -25.75
CA ILE A 141 -0.98 0.98 -25.82
C ILE A 141 -1.93 1.16 -24.62
N ARG A 142 -2.38 0.07 -23.99
CA ARG A 142 -3.27 0.13 -22.82
C ARG A 142 -2.62 0.84 -21.63
N ALA A 143 -1.30 0.78 -21.53
CA ALA A 143 -0.56 1.47 -20.48
C ALA A 143 -0.65 3.01 -20.59
N PHE A 144 -0.99 3.54 -21.77
CA PHE A 144 -1.15 4.97 -22.04
C PHE A 144 -2.60 5.46 -21.94
N LEU A 145 -3.54 4.59 -21.62
CA LEU A 145 -4.94 4.96 -21.56
C LEU A 145 -5.31 5.62 -20.22
N THR A 146 -6.22 6.59 -20.31
CA THR A 146 -6.97 7.09 -19.17
C THR A 146 -8.43 6.73 -19.36
N VAL A 147 -8.99 5.97 -18.44
CA VAL A 147 -10.40 5.58 -18.45
C VAL A 147 -11.13 6.32 -17.33
N ARG A 148 -12.26 6.93 -17.65
CA ARG A 148 -13.09 7.61 -16.65
C ARG A 148 -14.55 7.21 -16.84
N ASN A 149 -15.24 6.94 -15.74
CA ASN A 149 -16.68 6.76 -15.74
C ASN A 149 -17.37 8.13 -15.84
N ALA A 150 -18.13 8.32 -16.90
CA ALA A 150 -18.97 9.50 -17.11
C ALA A 150 -20.44 9.11 -16.89
N LYS A 151 -21.03 9.47 -15.74
CA LYS A 151 -22.42 9.13 -15.39
C LYS A 151 -23.48 9.82 -16.28
N GLY A 152 -23.13 10.93 -16.91
CA GLY A 152 -24.01 11.74 -17.74
C GLY A 152 -23.81 11.58 -19.26
N GLY A 153 -22.95 10.65 -19.68
CA GLY A 153 -22.45 10.61 -21.05
C GLY A 153 -21.18 11.44 -21.22
N ALA A 154 -20.62 11.42 -22.42
CA ALA A 154 -19.44 12.22 -22.77
C ALA A 154 -19.70 12.94 -24.11
N GLU A 155 -19.20 14.16 -24.22
CA GLU A 155 -19.30 14.98 -25.41
C GLU A 155 -17.91 15.40 -25.86
N GLN A 156 -17.64 15.34 -27.16
CA GLN A 156 -16.39 15.80 -27.74
C GLN A 156 -16.72 16.67 -28.98
N GLY A 157 -16.29 17.92 -28.92
CA GLY A 157 -16.50 18.85 -30.03
C GLY A 157 -17.99 19.09 -30.38
N GLY A 158 -18.89 19.05 -29.40
CA GLY A 158 -20.34 19.18 -29.60
C GLY A 158 -21.05 17.91 -30.07
N VAL A 159 -20.31 16.77 -30.13
CA VAL A 159 -20.88 15.48 -30.50
C VAL A 159 -20.96 14.57 -29.29
N GLU A 160 -22.15 14.05 -28.98
CA GLU A 160 -22.35 13.08 -27.91
C GLU A 160 -21.67 11.75 -28.29
N ILE A 161 -20.70 11.29 -27.46
CA ILE A 161 -19.95 10.05 -27.70
C ILE A 161 -20.70 8.80 -27.19
N GLY A 162 -21.92 8.99 -26.69
CA GLY A 162 -22.75 7.94 -26.18
C GLY A 162 -22.51 7.59 -24.71
N ARG A 163 -23.47 6.87 -24.15
CA ARG A 163 -23.38 6.35 -22.78
C ARG A 163 -22.57 5.06 -22.79
N SER A 164 -21.58 4.95 -21.89
CA SER A 164 -20.88 3.68 -21.70
C SER A 164 -21.88 2.55 -21.46
N PRO A 165 -21.81 1.41 -22.18
CA PRO A 165 -22.63 0.25 -21.87
C PRO A 165 -22.38 -0.16 -20.42
N ARG A 166 -23.48 -0.49 -19.74
CA ARG A 166 -23.47 -1.00 -18.36
C ARG A 166 -22.91 -2.40 -18.30
#